data_693bb4e18f49099f721790790b869b20
#
_entry.id   693bb4e18f49099f721790790b869b20
#
_cell.length_a   1.000
_cell.length_b   1.000
_cell.length_c   1.000
_cell.angle_alpha   90.00
_cell.angle_beta   90.00
_cell.angle_gamma   90.00
#
_symmetry.space_group_name_H-M   'P 1'
#
loop_
_entity.id
_entity.type
_entity.pdbx_description
1 polymer ?
#
loop_
_entity_poly.entity_id
_entity_poly.type
_entity_poly.pdbx_seq_one_letter_code
_entity_poly.pdbx_strand_id
1 'polypeptide(L)'
;MIAVLDASAAIEMTLNMKNAFHFKGICTEADIVLTPDIYPSEITNVFWKYKVFSNLDTTKCLKGIKYCIDLIDDFIDTKSLYAEVYNAAVEYEHPVYDMFYLIAAKKNKAILLTCDKKLIKIARKMNIDISE
;
A
#
# COMPACT_ATOMS: atom_id res chain seq x y z
N MET A 1 -12.18 -10.17 -7.68
CA MET A 1 -11.12 -9.18 -7.92
C MET A 1 -10.20 -9.14 -6.72
N ILE A 2 -8.92 -9.11 -6.97
CA ILE A 2 -7.88 -9.03 -5.93
C ILE A 2 -7.38 -7.58 -5.86
N ALA A 3 -7.22 -7.04 -4.66
CA ALA A 3 -6.64 -5.72 -4.45
C ALA A 3 -5.32 -5.83 -3.69
N VAL A 4 -4.32 -5.03 -4.08
CA VAL A 4 -3.10 -4.81 -3.30
C VAL A 4 -3.16 -3.39 -2.76
N LEU A 5 -3.07 -3.26 -1.45
CA LEU A 5 -3.16 -1.98 -0.75
C LEU A 5 -1.77 -1.51 -0.34
N ASP A 6 -1.39 -0.31 -0.75
CA ASP A 6 -0.15 0.28 -0.24
C ASP A 6 -0.43 1.15 1.01
N ALA A 7 0.65 1.56 1.66
CA ALA A 7 0.54 2.34 2.89
C ALA A 7 -0.16 3.69 2.65
N SER A 8 0.10 4.35 1.52
CA SER A 8 -0.48 5.67 1.24
C SER A 8 -2.01 5.62 1.14
N ALA A 9 -2.55 4.61 0.46
CA ALA A 9 -3.99 4.44 0.33
C ALA A 9 -4.64 4.07 1.67
N ALA A 10 -3.98 3.23 2.46
CA ALA A 10 -4.46 2.87 3.80
C ALA A 10 -4.54 4.08 4.73
N ILE A 11 -3.54 4.94 4.70
CA ILE A 11 -3.53 6.19 5.48
C ILE A 11 -4.67 7.12 5.05
N GLU A 12 -4.90 7.26 3.74
CA GLU A 12 -6.05 8.02 3.23
C GLU A 12 -7.36 7.52 3.82
N MET A 13 -7.57 6.21 3.84
CA MET A 13 -8.78 5.60 4.40
C MET A 13 -8.90 5.83 5.91
N THR A 14 -7.80 5.67 6.63
CA THR A 14 -7.76 5.79 8.09
C THR A 14 -8.04 7.22 8.55
N LEU A 15 -7.50 8.21 7.85
CA LEU A 15 -7.64 9.62 8.19
C LEU A 15 -8.80 10.30 7.46
N ASN A 16 -9.63 9.55 6.75
CA ASN A 16 -10.79 10.07 6.01
C ASN A 16 -10.43 11.20 5.04
N MET A 17 -9.33 11.03 4.32
CA MET A 17 -8.86 12.01 3.36
C MET A 17 -9.63 11.89 2.03
N LYS A 18 -9.25 12.69 1.03
CA LYS A 18 -9.97 12.88 -0.24
C LYS A 18 -10.42 11.58 -0.94
N ASN A 19 -9.54 10.59 -1.01
CA ASN A 19 -9.82 9.35 -1.76
C ASN A 19 -10.31 8.20 -0.87
N ALA A 20 -10.58 8.46 0.42
CA ALA A 20 -10.94 7.43 1.38
C ALA A 20 -12.16 6.61 0.95
N PHE A 21 -13.22 7.28 0.53
CA PHE A 21 -14.46 6.62 0.11
C PHE A 21 -14.24 5.70 -1.09
N HIS A 22 -13.48 6.16 -2.06
CA HIS A 22 -13.13 5.40 -3.26
C HIS A 22 -12.36 4.11 -2.91
N PHE A 23 -11.31 4.24 -2.12
CA PHE A 23 -10.50 3.08 -1.71
C PHE A 23 -11.30 2.10 -0.84
N LYS A 24 -12.11 2.62 0.10
CA LYS A 24 -12.98 1.77 0.93
C LYS A 24 -13.94 0.95 0.09
N GLY A 25 -14.51 1.56 -0.95
CA GLY A 25 -15.41 0.87 -1.87
C GLY A 25 -14.73 -0.30 -2.57
N ILE A 26 -13.51 -0.11 -3.08
CA ILE A 26 -12.75 -1.15 -3.76
C ILE A 26 -12.38 -2.27 -2.78
N CYS A 27 -11.92 -1.94 -1.59
CA CYS A 27 -11.58 -2.94 -0.57
C CYS A 27 -12.81 -3.77 -0.19
N THR A 28 -13.98 -3.15 -0.11
CA THR A 28 -15.23 -3.85 0.21
C THR A 28 -15.64 -4.82 -0.91
N GLU A 29 -15.45 -4.44 -2.16
CA GLU A 29 -15.80 -5.27 -3.33
C GLU A 29 -14.77 -6.36 -3.60
N ALA A 30 -13.53 -6.20 -3.17
CA ALA A 30 -12.48 -7.17 -3.43
C ALA A 30 -12.75 -8.51 -2.73
N ASP A 31 -12.44 -9.60 -3.41
CA ASP A 31 -12.50 -10.94 -2.84
C ASP A 31 -11.42 -11.12 -1.76
N ILE A 32 -10.27 -10.50 -1.97
CA ILE A 32 -9.17 -10.52 -1.02
C ILE A 32 -8.34 -9.25 -1.16
N VAL A 33 -7.89 -8.70 -0.03
CA VAL A 33 -6.98 -7.56 0.04
C VAL A 33 -5.62 -8.04 0.52
N LEU A 34 -4.61 -7.87 -0.32
CA LEU A 34 -3.24 -8.31 -0.08
C LEU A 34 -2.31 -7.12 0.11
N THR A 35 -1.19 -7.35 0.76
CA THR A 35 -0.10 -6.38 0.83
C THR A 35 1.22 -7.11 1.13
N PRO A 36 2.38 -6.59 0.66
CA PRO A 36 3.67 -7.12 1.10
C PRO A 36 3.89 -6.94 2.59
N ASP A 37 4.67 -7.81 3.20
CA ASP A 37 4.89 -7.80 4.65
C ASP A 37 5.77 -6.65 5.17
N ILE A 38 6.21 -5.74 4.32
CA ILE A 38 6.80 -4.45 4.75
C ILE A 38 5.73 -3.47 5.23
N TYR A 39 4.47 -3.69 4.89
CA TYR A 39 3.37 -2.78 5.15
C TYR A 39 3.19 -2.42 6.63
N PRO A 40 3.19 -3.37 7.59
CA PRO A 40 3.05 -2.99 8.99
C PRO A 40 4.15 -2.04 9.46
N SER A 41 5.38 -2.23 9.01
CA SER A 41 6.51 -1.35 9.34
C SER A 41 6.32 0.05 8.77
N GLU A 42 5.88 0.15 7.52
CA GLU A 42 5.65 1.45 6.88
C GLU A 42 4.50 2.20 7.55
N ILE A 43 3.40 1.53 7.84
CA ILE A 43 2.24 2.13 8.54
C ILE A 43 2.68 2.63 9.93
N THR A 44 3.39 1.81 10.68
CA THR A 44 3.88 2.19 12.01
C THR A 44 4.76 3.43 11.94
N ASN A 45 5.64 3.51 10.94
CA ASN A 45 6.51 4.66 10.75
C ASN A 45 5.74 5.95 10.42
N VAL A 46 4.68 5.86 9.61
CA VAL A 46 3.84 7.02 9.29
C VAL A 46 3.20 7.58 10.57
N PHE A 47 2.62 6.74 11.42
CA PHE A 47 2.02 7.19 12.67
C PHE A 47 3.07 7.67 13.69
N TRP A 48 4.26 7.11 13.67
CA TRP A 48 5.40 7.65 14.43
C TRP A 48 5.67 9.10 14.03
N LYS A 49 5.70 9.40 12.74
CA LYS A 49 5.88 10.77 12.24
C LYS A 49 4.76 11.69 12.72
N TYR A 50 3.51 11.25 12.67
CA TYR A 50 2.38 12.03 13.16
C TYR A 50 2.53 12.35 14.66
N LYS A 51 3.00 11.41 15.46
CA LYS A 51 3.24 11.65 16.88
C LYS A 51 4.38 12.65 17.11
N VAL A 52 5.52 12.41 16.48
CA VAL A 52 6.74 13.19 16.72
C VAL A 52 6.62 14.61 16.15
N PHE A 53 6.06 14.77 14.96
CA PHE A 53 6.02 16.06 14.27
C PHE A 53 4.71 16.81 14.42
N SER A 54 3.61 16.14 14.72
CA SER A 54 2.28 16.75 14.82
C SER A 54 1.61 16.51 16.17
N ASN A 55 2.27 15.83 17.08
CA ASN A 55 1.79 15.49 18.43
C ASN A 55 0.40 14.82 18.43
N LEU A 56 0.13 13.96 17.45
CA LEU A 56 -1.09 13.18 17.44
C LEU A 56 -1.11 12.24 18.66
N ASP A 57 -2.26 12.14 19.31
CA ASP A 57 -2.41 11.31 20.51
C ASP A 57 -1.98 9.85 20.27
N THR A 58 -1.18 9.29 21.18
CA THR A 58 -0.65 7.92 21.04
C THR A 58 -1.77 6.87 20.91
N THR A 59 -2.86 7.03 21.66
CA THR A 59 -4.00 6.11 21.56
C THR A 59 -4.61 6.14 20.16
N LYS A 60 -4.75 7.33 19.58
CA LYS A 60 -5.24 7.47 18.19
C LYS A 60 -4.27 6.89 17.17
N CYS A 61 -2.96 7.08 17.38
CA CYS A 61 -1.94 6.47 16.53
C CYS A 61 -2.04 4.95 16.53
N LEU A 62 -2.11 4.35 17.71
CA LEU A 62 -2.20 2.88 17.83
C LEU A 62 -3.50 2.33 17.23
N LYS A 63 -4.61 3.03 17.40
CA LYS A 63 -5.89 2.65 16.76
C LYS A 63 -5.80 2.75 15.23
N GLY A 64 -5.14 3.79 14.72
CA GLY A 64 -4.92 3.97 13.29
C GLY A 64 -4.06 2.85 12.69
N ILE A 65 -2.97 2.49 13.37
CA ILE A 65 -2.10 1.38 12.95
C ILE A 65 -2.92 0.08 12.91
N LYS A 66 -3.66 -0.21 13.98
CA LYS A 66 -4.49 -1.42 14.04
C LYS A 66 -5.52 -1.44 12.91
N TYR A 67 -6.19 -0.33 12.66
CA TYR A 67 -7.15 -0.21 11.55
C TYR A 67 -6.50 -0.57 10.22
N CYS A 68 -5.33 0.01 9.94
CA CYS A 68 -4.60 -0.26 8.70
C CYS A 68 -4.22 -1.74 8.56
N ILE A 69 -3.77 -2.36 9.64
CA ILE A 69 -3.39 -3.78 9.62
C ILE A 69 -4.63 -4.66 9.42
N ASP A 70 -5.73 -4.33 10.08
CA ASP A 70 -6.98 -5.09 9.98
C ASP A 70 -7.65 -5.02 8.59
N LEU A 71 -7.27 -4.05 7.75
CA LEU A 71 -7.73 -3.98 6.37
C LEU A 71 -7.21 -5.12 5.49
N ILE A 72 -6.14 -5.77 5.90
CA ILE A 72 -5.42 -6.75 5.09
C ILE A 72 -5.90 -8.16 5.42
N ASP A 73 -6.25 -8.92 4.39
CA ASP A 73 -6.64 -10.32 4.53
C ASP A 73 -5.43 -11.25 4.61
N ASP A 74 -4.38 -10.96 3.82
CA ASP A 74 -3.18 -11.78 3.81
C ASP A 74 -1.95 -10.94 3.44
N PHE A 75 -0.81 -11.31 4.02
CA PHE A 75 0.47 -10.64 3.78
C PHE A 75 1.35 -11.49 2.88
N ILE A 76 1.93 -10.85 1.85
CA ILE A 76 2.84 -11.51 0.92
C ILE A 76 4.26 -11.39 1.44
N ASP A 77 4.94 -12.52 1.51
CA ASP A 77 6.33 -12.58 1.97
C ASP A 77 7.26 -11.88 0.95
N THR A 78 7.97 -10.85 1.39
CA THR A 78 8.91 -10.12 0.54
C THR A 78 10.04 -10.99 0.01
N LYS A 79 10.37 -12.10 0.69
CA LYS A 79 11.33 -13.08 0.20
C LYS A 79 10.94 -13.69 -1.15
N SER A 80 9.65 -13.73 -1.45
CA SER A 80 9.16 -14.25 -2.73
C SER A 80 9.20 -13.23 -3.86
N LEU A 81 9.46 -11.95 -3.55
CA LEU A 81 9.33 -10.84 -4.50
C LEU A 81 10.65 -10.13 -4.80
N TYR A 82 11.67 -10.28 -3.96
CA TYR A 82 12.82 -9.36 -3.95
C TYR A 82 13.59 -9.31 -5.29
N ALA A 83 13.73 -10.42 -5.98
CA ALA A 83 14.50 -10.48 -7.23
C ALA A 83 13.80 -9.67 -8.35
N GLU A 84 12.50 -9.87 -8.54
CA GLU A 84 11.70 -9.09 -9.51
C GLU A 84 11.64 -7.62 -9.12
N VAL A 85 11.50 -7.35 -7.82
CA VAL A 85 11.49 -5.98 -7.28
C VAL A 85 12.80 -5.27 -7.59
N TYR A 86 13.94 -5.91 -7.34
CA TYR A 86 15.24 -5.35 -7.64
C TYR A 86 15.37 -5.00 -9.13
N ASN A 87 15.04 -5.94 -10.00
CA ASN A 87 15.13 -5.73 -11.45
C ASN A 87 14.23 -4.58 -11.91
N ALA A 88 13.00 -4.52 -11.42
CA ALA A 88 12.08 -3.43 -11.76
C ALA A 88 12.55 -2.09 -11.22
N ALA A 89 13.08 -2.06 -10.00
CA ALA A 89 13.61 -0.84 -9.39
C ALA A 89 14.80 -0.28 -10.18
N VAL A 90 15.66 -1.15 -10.69
CA VAL A 90 16.77 -0.76 -11.56
C VAL A 90 16.26 -0.23 -12.90
N GLU A 91 15.33 -0.94 -13.54
CA GLU A 91 14.78 -0.58 -14.84
C GLU A 91 14.08 0.78 -14.81
N TYR A 92 13.26 1.02 -13.80
CA TYR A 92 12.47 2.25 -13.67
C TYR A 92 13.13 3.33 -12.81
N GLU A 93 14.33 3.08 -12.32
CA GLU A 93 15.09 4.02 -11.48
C GLU A 93 14.24 4.53 -10.29
N HIS A 94 13.59 3.60 -9.61
CA HIS A 94 12.70 3.91 -8.49
C HIS A 94 13.10 3.08 -7.25
N PRO A 95 13.03 3.68 -6.03
CA PRO A 95 13.38 2.94 -4.81
C PRO A 95 12.60 1.64 -4.65
N VAL A 96 13.26 0.63 -4.08
CA VAL A 96 12.72 -0.73 -4.00
C VAL A 96 11.45 -0.85 -3.15
N TYR A 97 11.30 -0.04 -2.12
CA TYR A 97 10.19 -0.20 -1.15
C TYR A 97 8.82 -0.13 -1.82
N ASP A 98 8.59 0.90 -2.65
CA ASP A 98 7.32 1.06 -3.37
C ASP A 98 7.14 -0.03 -4.43
N MET A 99 8.23 -0.52 -5.00
CA MET A 99 8.19 -1.54 -6.03
C MET A 99 7.72 -2.90 -5.49
N PHE A 100 7.84 -3.16 -4.18
CA PHE A 100 7.25 -4.36 -3.58
C PHE A 100 5.73 -4.41 -3.78
N TYR A 101 5.05 -3.28 -3.61
CA TYR A 101 3.59 -3.22 -3.83
C TYR A 101 3.24 -3.44 -5.29
N LEU A 102 4.03 -2.85 -6.18
CA LEU A 102 3.81 -2.94 -7.62
C LEU A 102 3.98 -4.39 -8.12
N ILE A 103 5.06 -5.05 -7.73
CA ILE A 103 5.32 -6.42 -8.13
C ILE A 103 4.32 -7.39 -7.48
N ALA A 104 3.91 -7.14 -6.23
CA ALA A 104 2.83 -7.90 -5.59
C ALA A 104 1.55 -7.84 -6.42
N ALA A 105 1.19 -6.64 -6.88
CA ALA A 105 0.01 -6.46 -7.73
C ALA A 105 0.16 -7.19 -9.06
N LYS A 106 1.31 -7.07 -9.71
CA LYS A 106 1.59 -7.74 -10.99
C LYS A 106 1.45 -9.27 -10.87
N LYS A 107 2.10 -9.85 -9.88
CA LYS A 107 2.12 -11.32 -9.69
C LYS A 107 0.75 -11.90 -9.36
N ASN A 108 -0.10 -11.14 -8.70
CA ASN A 108 -1.42 -11.56 -8.29
C ASN A 108 -2.52 -11.11 -9.25
N LYS A 109 -2.18 -10.42 -10.34
CA LYS A 109 -3.14 -9.82 -11.28
C LYS A 109 -4.18 -8.99 -10.53
N ALA A 110 -3.68 -8.19 -9.57
CA ALA A 110 -4.49 -7.40 -8.67
C ALA A 110 -4.57 -5.94 -9.14
N ILE A 111 -5.59 -5.24 -8.67
CA ILE A 111 -5.65 -3.80 -8.77
C ILE A 111 -4.80 -3.19 -7.65
N LEU A 112 -3.93 -2.25 -7.98
CA LEU A 112 -3.09 -1.54 -7.01
C LEU A 112 -3.81 -0.30 -6.50
N LEU A 113 -3.95 -0.20 -5.19
CA LEU A 113 -4.52 0.96 -4.50
C LEU A 113 -3.38 1.79 -3.93
N THR A 114 -3.13 2.94 -4.52
CA THR A 114 -2.05 3.84 -4.12
C THR A 114 -2.40 5.30 -4.39
N CYS A 115 -1.83 6.21 -3.59
CA CYS A 115 -1.90 7.65 -3.82
C CYS A 115 -0.60 8.18 -4.43
N ASP A 116 0.43 7.35 -4.58
CA ASP A 116 1.74 7.76 -5.09
C ASP A 116 1.69 7.93 -6.60
N LYS A 117 1.78 9.18 -7.07
CA LYS A 117 1.70 9.52 -8.49
C LYS A 117 2.81 8.89 -9.32
N LYS A 118 4.02 8.78 -8.76
CA LYS A 118 5.16 8.15 -9.45
C LYS A 118 4.92 6.67 -9.63
N LEU A 119 4.40 6.02 -8.59
CA LEU A 119 4.08 4.60 -8.62
C LEU A 119 2.95 4.29 -9.61
N ILE A 120 1.91 5.13 -9.64
CA ILE A 120 0.83 5.05 -10.62
C ILE A 120 1.38 5.09 -12.05
N LYS A 121 2.30 6.01 -12.31
CA LYS A 121 2.91 6.17 -13.64
C LYS A 121 3.67 4.92 -14.06
N ILE A 122 4.44 4.32 -13.16
CA ILE A 122 5.17 3.08 -13.43
C ILE A 122 4.19 1.92 -13.64
N ALA A 123 3.15 1.82 -12.80
CA ALA A 123 2.11 0.79 -12.92
C ALA A 123 1.47 0.81 -14.32
N ARG A 124 1.17 1.99 -14.84
CA ARG A 124 0.62 2.14 -16.20
C ARG A 124 1.58 1.61 -17.26
N LYS A 125 2.87 1.90 -17.13
CA LYS A 125 3.91 1.40 -18.07
C LYS A 125 4.01 -0.12 -18.02
N MET A 126 3.76 -0.72 -16.87
CA MET A 126 3.82 -2.17 -16.67
C MET A 126 2.48 -2.87 -16.92
N ASN A 127 1.46 -2.14 -17.36
CA ASN A 127 0.09 -2.65 -17.57
C ASN A 127 -0.50 -3.29 -16.31
N ILE A 128 -0.22 -2.69 -15.16
CA ILE A 128 -0.82 -3.08 -13.88
C ILE A 128 -2.06 -2.23 -13.65
N ASP A 129 -3.16 -2.87 -13.29
CA ASP A 129 -4.40 -2.15 -13.00
C ASP A 129 -4.25 -1.28 -11.77
N ILE A 130 -4.69 -0.04 -11.87
CA ILE A 130 -4.72 0.91 -10.77
C ILE A 130 -6.14 1.44 -10.59
N SER A 131 -6.48 1.79 -9.36
CA SER A 131 -7.75 2.47 -9.10
C SER A 131 -7.58 3.98 -9.34
N GLU A 132 -8.46 4.54 -10.08
CA GLU A 132 -8.50 6.00 -10.33
C GLU A 132 -9.70 6.65 -9.69
#